data_ec1734e0d49187dad4b2558a94108c49
#
_entry.id   ec1734e0d49187dad4b2558a94108c49
#
_cell.length_a   1.000
_cell.length_b   1.000
_cell.length_c   1.000
_cell.angle_alpha   90.00
_cell.angle_beta   90.00
_cell.angle_gamma   90.00
#
_symmetry.space_group_name_H-M   'P 1'
#
loop_
_entity.id
_entity.type
_entity.pdbx_description
1 polymer ?
#
loop_
_entity_poly.entity_id
_entity_poly.type
_entity_poly.pdbx_seq_one_letter_code
_entity_poly.pdbx_strand_id
1 'polypeptide(L)'
;IIAVPGEVAQESVAYKIVKGAYPNLDEKELVAVPMPMTKDKKLLEESHEKAANQIAGYLKEGKQVAFLTLGDPTVYATYIYVHKRIQAMGYPLEIVSGIPSFCAVAARLNMGLVEKAEPLHVIPASYGIEESLELPGTKVLMKAGKKMGKVKEILKARGDMCRMIENCGMEEEKIYDSVEEIPDQAGYYSLI
;
A
#
# COMPACT_ATOMS: atom_id res chain seq x y z
N ILE A 1 17.37 13.66 5.47
CA ILE A 1 16.67 12.67 6.31
C ILE A 1 15.85 11.75 5.43
N ILE A 2 15.92 10.47 5.69
CA ILE A 2 15.02 9.46 5.11
C ILE A 2 14.06 9.00 6.21
N ALA A 3 12.80 9.41 6.14
CA ALA A 3 11.76 8.99 7.05
C ALA A 3 11.05 7.73 6.51
N VAL A 4 10.86 6.73 7.35
CA VAL A 4 10.20 5.47 6.98
C VAL A 4 9.11 5.10 7.97
N PRO A 5 7.97 4.54 7.52
CA PRO A 5 6.92 4.10 8.43
C PRO A 5 7.37 2.87 9.21
N GLY A 6 7.13 2.86 10.53
CA GLY A 6 7.44 1.75 11.42
C GLY A 6 8.08 2.20 12.72
N GLU A 7 8.29 1.25 13.63
CA GLU A 7 8.97 1.49 14.92
C GLU A 7 10.50 1.44 14.77
N VAL A 8 11.01 0.64 13.85
CA VAL A 8 12.42 0.49 13.52
C VAL A 8 12.61 0.71 12.03
N ALA A 9 13.44 1.68 11.65
CA ALA A 9 13.60 2.11 10.27
C ALA A 9 14.01 0.96 9.33
N GLN A 10 15.00 0.16 9.72
CA GLN A 10 15.56 -0.93 8.92
C GLN A 10 14.60 -2.12 8.75
N GLU A 11 13.60 -2.26 9.62
CA GLU A 11 12.58 -3.29 9.53
C GLU A 11 11.44 -2.91 8.57
N SER A 12 11.32 -1.63 8.23
CA SER A 12 10.31 -1.14 7.31
C SER A 12 10.44 -1.80 5.92
N VAL A 13 9.31 -2.27 5.38
CA VAL A 13 9.28 -2.83 4.01
C VAL A 13 9.66 -1.77 2.98
N ALA A 14 9.23 -0.52 3.16
CA ALA A 14 9.61 0.58 2.28
C ALA A 14 11.14 0.80 2.27
N TYR A 15 11.79 0.73 3.45
CA TYR A 15 13.24 0.79 3.54
C TYR A 15 13.91 -0.35 2.77
N LYS A 16 13.48 -1.60 2.99
CA LYS A 16 14.07 -2.78 2.35
C LYS A 16 14.00 -2.71 0.82
N ILE A 17 12.88 -2.26 0.28
CA ILE A 17 12.70 -2.08 -1.17
C ILE A 17 13.68 -1.03 -1.71
N VAL A 18 13.75 0.14 -1.08
CA VAL A 18 14.65 1.22 -1.54
C VAL A 18 16.11 0.81 -1.35
N LYS A 19 16.46 0.12 -0.25
CA LYS A 19 17.81 -0.39 0.00
C LYS A 19 18.27 -1.36 -1.07
N GLY A 20 17.37 -2.20 -1.60
CA GLY A 20 17.66 -3.08 -2.73
C GLY A 20 18.02 -2.36 -4.02
N ALA A 21 17.39 -1.20 -4.28
CA ALA A 21 17.65 -0.37 -5.45
C ALA A 21 18.79 0.66 -5.23
N TYR A 22 18.97 1.12 -4.00
CA TYR A 22 19.98 2.11 -3.61
C TYR A 22 20.79 1.62 -2.40
N PRO A 23 21.88 0.85 -2.62
CA PRO A 23 22.68 0.26 -1.55
C PRO A 23 23.27 1.26 -0.56
N ASN A 24 23.49 2.51 -0.97
CA ASN A 24 24.06 3.56 -0.13
C ASN A 24 23.02 4.28 0.75
N LEU A 25 21.80 3.73 0.88
CA LEU A 25 20.73 4.35 1.67
C LEU A 25 21.14 4.59 3.13
N ASP A 26 21.99 3.70 3.71
CA ASP A 26 22.47 3.80 5.09
C ASP A 26 23.45 4.94 5.33
N GLU A 27 23.98 5.57 4.30
CA GLU A 27 24.77 6.80 4.42
C GLU A 27 23.90 8.02 4.75
N LYS A 28 22.58 7.87 4.63
CA LYS A 28 21.61 8.89 5.00
C LYS A 28 21.14 8.69 6.44
N GLU A 29 20.79 9.78 7.10
CA GLU A 29 20.14 9.72 8.40
C GLU A 29 18.74 9.11 8.27
N LEU A 30 18.54 7.94 8.85
CA LEU A 30 17.29 7.19 8.82
C LEU A 30 16.46 7.48 10.08
N VAL A 31 15.18 7.73 9.89
CA VAL A 31 14.24 8.03 10.99
C VAL A 31 12.99 7.17 10.86
N ALA A 32 12.71 6.41 11.92
CA ALA A 32 11.45 5.69 12.05
C ALA A 32 10.31 6.65 12.41
N VAL A 33 9.18 6.48 11.75
CA VAL A 33 7.95 7.24 12.00
C VAL A 33 6.85 6.23 12.35
N PRO A 34 6.48 6.09 13.63
CA PRO A 34 5.45 5.15 14.06
C PRO A 34 4.10 5.46 13.41
N MET A 35 3.56 4.47 12.69
CA MET A 35 2.26 4.57 12.02
C MET A 35 1.44 3.32 12.32
N PRO A 36 0.75 3.27 13.47
CA PRO A 36 0.05 2.07 13.93
C PRO A 36 -1.11 1.72 13.01
N MET A 37 -1.25 0.42 12.69
CA MET A 37 -2.39 -0.13 11.96
C MET A 37 -3.54 -0.40 12.93
N THR A 38 -4.38 0.59 13.17
CA THR A 38 -5.53 0.50 14.09
C THR A 38 -6.82 1.01 13.42
N LYS A 39 -7.98 0.63 13.98
CA LYS A 39 -9.29 1.19 13.62
C LYS A 39 -9.74 2.31 14.58
N ASP A 40 -8.99 2.53 15.65
CA ASP A 40 -9.26 3.63 16.58
C ASP A 40 -8.90 4.97 15.92
N LYS A 41 -9.94 5.75 15.62
CA LYS A 41 -9.80 7.04 14.93
C LYS A 41 -8.98 8.05 15.73
N LYS A 42 -9.12 8.06 17.07
CA LYS A 42 -8.39 8.98 17.93
C LYS A 42 -6.90 8.66 17.91
N LEU A 43 -6.56 7.39 18.05
CA LEU A 43 -5.17 6.92 18.00
C LEU A 43 -4.53 7.18 16.62
N LEU A 44 -5.30 7.02 15.52
CA LEU A 44 -4.83 7.36 14.17
C LEU A 44 -4.53 8.85 14.05
N GLU A 45 -5.45 9.73 14.47
CA GLU A 45 -5.25 11.18 14.41
C GLU A 45 -4.03 11.61 15.22
N GLU A 46 -3.90 11.13 16.45
CA GLU A 46 -2.74 11.40 17.32
C GLU A 46 -1.43 10.94 16.70
N SER A 47 -1.42 9.76 16.06
CA SER A 47 -0.22 9.23 15.40
C SER A 47 0.18 10.04 14.17
N HIS A 48 -0.79 10.45 13.35
CA HIS A 48 -0.55 11.29 12.18
C HIS A 48 -0.03 12.68 12.59
N GLU A 49 -0.55 13.25 13.68
CA GLU A 49 -0.08 14.53 14.21
C GLU A 49 1.36 14.42 14.76
N LYS A 50 1.65 13.38 15.54
CA LYS A 50 3.01 13.11 16.03
C LYS A 50 4.00 12.93 14.88
N ALA A 51 3.63 12.17 13.85
CA ALA A 51 4.45 11.98 12.66
C ALA A 51 4.73 13.30 11.93
N ALA A 52 3.70 14.13 11.73
CA ALA A 52 3.85 15.43 11.11
C ALA A 52 4.75 16.38 11.94
N ASN A 53 4.57 16.42 13.25
CA ASN A 53 5.39 17.24 14.15
C ASN A 53 6.85 16.78 14.19
N GLN A 54 7.11 15.47 14.16
CA GLN A 54 8.45 14.90 14.07
C GLN A 54 9.15 15.38 12.79
N ILE A 55 8.49 15.27 11.63
CA ILE A 55 9.02 15.72 10.34
C ILE A 55 9.22 17.24 10.33
N ALA A 56 8.24 18.00 10.82
CA ALA A 56 8.34 19.45 10.91
C ALA A 56 9.52 19.92 11.76
N GLY A 57 9.91 19.14 12.79
CA GLY A 57 11.12 19.38 13.58
C GLY A 57 12.38 19.44 12.71
N TYR A 58 12.57 18.44 11.85
CA TYR A 58 13.71 18.41 10.92
C TYR A 58 13.66 19.55 9.88
N LEU A 59 12.46 19.84 9.36
CA LEU A 59 12.28 20.94 8.40
C LEU A 59 12.62 22.29 9.02
N LYS A 60 12.29 22.53 10.30
CA LYS A 60 12.68 23.75 11.04
C LYS A 60 14.18 23.88 11.19
N GLU A 61 14.92 22.79 11.26
CA GLU A 61 16.40 22.76 11.28
C GLU A 61 17.01 22.99 9.88
N GLY A 62 16.20 23.24 8.85
CA GLY A 62 16.66 23.43 7.47
C GLY A 62 17.02 22.12 6.76
N LYS A 63 16.66 20.96 7.32
CA LYS A 63 16.92 19.67 6.69
C LYS A 63 15.89 19.35 5.62
N GLN A 64 16.31 18.62 4.59
CA GLN A 64 15.40 18.00 3.63
C GLN A 64 14.97 16.62 4.11
N VAL A 65 13.69 16.29 3.95
CA VAL A 65 13.12 15.01 4.38
C VAL A 65 12.46 14.31 3.20
N ALA A 66 12.88 13.07 2.93
CA ALA A 66 12.18 12.17 2.01
C ALA A 66 11.43 11.12 2.83
N PHE A 67 10.10 11.08 2.72
CA PHE A 67 9.28 10.06 3.38
C PHE A 67 9.02 8.90 2.42
N LEU A 68 9.50 7.72 2.75
CA LEU A 68 9.31 6.52 1.94
C LEU A 68 7.95 5.88 2.26
N THR A 69 7.27 5.40 1.22
CA THR A 69 6.03 4.64 1.35
C THR A 69 5.96 3.52 0.31
N LEU A 70 4.98 2.63 0.44
CA LEU A 70 4.78 1.53 -0.49
C LEU A 70 3.88 1.92 -1.64
N GLY A 71 4.15 1.40 -2.83
CA GLY A 71 3.34 1.63 -4.01
C GLY A 71 3.38 3.09 -4.47
N ASP A 72 2.21 3.67 -4.74
CA ASP A 72 2.05 5.08 -5.06
C ASP A 72 1.53 5.85 -3.83
N PRO A 73 2.14 6.98 -3.43
CA PRO A 73 1.72 7.73 -2.25
C PRO A 73 0.32 8.32 -2.36
N THR A 74 -0.26 8.39 -3.55
CA THR A 74 -1.62 8.92 -3.77
C THR A 74 -2.70 7.85 -3.68
N VAL A 75 -2.32 6.55 -3.64
CA VAL A 75 -3.27 5.43 -3.65
C VAL A 75 -3.27 4.70 -2.31
N TYR A 76 -4.25 4.98 -1.47
CA TYR A 76 -4.46 4.34 -0.14
C TYR A 76 -3.25 4.38 0.80
N ALA A 77 -2.33 5.31 0.61
CA ALA A 77 -1.15 5.47 1.46
C ALA A 77 -1.47 6.30 2.70
N THR A 78 -1.08 5.81 3.87
CA THR A 78 -1.27 6.54 5.15
C THR A 78 -0.47 7.84 5.17
N TYR A 79 0.63 7.93 4.42
CA TYR A 79 1.44 9.14 4.29
C TYR A 79 0.62 10.38 3.91
N ILE A 80 -0.46 10.25 3.15
CA ILE A 80 -1.26 11.41 2.71
C ILE A 80 -1.83 12.23 3.88
N TYR A 81 -2.06 11.61 5.03
CA TYR A 81 -2.53 12.29 6.23
C TYR A 81 -1.42 13.13 6.89
N VAL A 82 -0.18 12.67 6.82
CA VAL A 82 1.01 13.41 7.26
C VAL A 82 1.29 14.55 6.29
N HIS A 83 1.24 14.27 4.98
CA HIS A 83 1.40 15.26 3.91
C HIS A 83 0.50 16.49 4.11
N LYS A 84 -0.82 16.26 4.30
CA LYS A 84 -1.78 17.33 4.50
C LYS A 84 -1.48 18.22 5.72
N ARG A 85 -0.95 17.63 6.80
CA ARG A 85 -0.58 18.36 8.01
C ARG A 85 0.67 19.20 7.81
N ILE A 86 1.69 18.65 7.18
CA ILE A 86 2.93 19.38 6.85
C ILE A 86 2.62 20.54 5.88
N GLN A 87 1.74 20.30 4.89
CA GLN A 87 1.27 21.35 3.98
C GLN A 87 0.54 22.48 4.72
N ALA A 88 -0.33 22.14 5.66
CA ALA A 88 -1.04 23.12 6.50
C ALA A 88 -0.10 23.94 7.40
N MET A 89 1.09 23.41 7.73
CA MET A 89 2.15 24.12 8.44
C MET A 89 2.94 25.08 7.54
N GLY A 90 2.66 25.11 6.22
CA GLY A 90 3.26 26.04 5.26
C GLY A 90 4.60 25.57 4.67
N TYR A 91 5.00 24.32 4.86
CA TYR A 91 6.22 23.80 4.24
C TYR A 91 5.99 23.42 2.77
N PRO A 92 6.99 23.66 1.88
CA PRO A 92 6.92 23.17 0.51
C PRO A 92 7.04 21.63 0.50
N LEU A 93 6.19 20.99 -0.31
CA LEU A 93 6.10 19.54 -0.43
C LEU A 93 5.98 19.13 -1.90
N GLU A 94 6.52 17.97 -2.21
CA GLU A 94 6.37 17.31 -3.49
C GLU A 94 5.98 15.85 -3.27
N ILE A 95 5.08 15.33 -4.09
CA ILE A 95 4.75 13.90 -4.15
C ILE A 95 5.45 13.33 -5.38
N VAL A 96 6.35 12.38 -5.15
CA VAL A 96 6.95 11.59 -6.23
C VAL A 96 6.07 10.36 -6.44
N SER A 97 5.49 10.21 -7.63
CA SER A 97 4.65 9.07 -7.99
C SER A 97 5.45 7.78 -7.96
N GLY A 98 4.81 6.71 -7.51
CA GLY A 98 5.35 5.37 -7.49
C GLY A 98 4.56 4.42 -8.42
N ILE A 99 4.80 3.12 -8.28
CA ILE A 99 4.06 2.09 -9.01
C ILE A 99 2.99 1.51 -8.07
N PRO A 100 1.68 1.72 -8.33
CA PRO A 100 0.63 1.10 -7.55
C PRO A 100 0.75 -0.42 -7.55
N SER A 101 0.44 -1.08 -6.44
CA SER A 101 0.60 -2.52 -6.30
C SER A 101 -0.13 -3.33 -7.38
N PHE A 102 -1.31 -2.88 -7.81
CA PHE A 102 -2.07 -3.55 -8.86
C PHE A 102 -1.39 -3.46 -10.24
N CYS A 103 -0.67 -2.38 -10.53
CA CYS A 103 0.13 -2.29 -11.74
C CYS A 103 1.35 -3.23 -11.66
N ALA A 104 2.01 -3.31 -10.51
CA ALA A 104 3.12 -4.23 -10.30
C ALA A 104 2.67 -5.70 -10.44
N VAL A 105 1.53 -6.05 -9.86
CA VAL A 105 0.93 -7.39 -9.95
C VAL A 105 0.57 -7.72 -11.41
N ALA A 106 -0.08 -6.83 -12.14
CA ALA A 106 -0.43 -7.05 -13.54
C ALA A 106 0.82 -7.28 -14.41
N ALA A 107 1.86 -6.47 -14.21
CA ALA A 107 3.15 -6.65 -14.89
C ALA A 107 3.78 -8.00 -14.54
N ARG A 108 3.73 -8.41 -13.27
CA ARG A 108 4.26 -9.71 -12.81
C ARG A 108 3.49 -10.89 -13.41
N LEU A 109 2.19 -10.74 -13.61
CA LEU A 109 1.33 -11.72 -14.27
C LEU A 109 1.42 -11.65 -15.80
N ASN A 110 2.21 -10.74 -16.36
CA ASN A 110 2.35 -10.48 -17.79
C ASN A 110 1.02 -10.24 -18.49
N MET A 111 0.15 -9.40 -17.90
CA MET A 111 -1.17 -9.09 -18.42
C MET A 111 -1.51 -7.60 -18.30
N GLY A 112 -2.39 -7.11 -19.19
CA GLY A 112 -3.05 -5.82 -19.01
C GLY A 112 -4.16 -5.91 -17.98
N LEU A 113 -4.37 -4.84 -17.22
CA LEU A 113 -5.51 -4.75 -16.28
C LEU A 113 -6.81 -4.46 -17.01
N VAL A 114 -6.76 -3.64 -18.04
CA VAL A 114 -7.92 -3.20 -18.82
C VAL A 114 -7.54 -3.02 -20.29
N GLU A 115 -8.52 -3.19 -21.17
CA GLU A 115 -8.36 -2.90 -22.59
C GLU A 115 -9.43 -1.92 -23.08
N LYS A 116 -9.07 -1.12 -24.09
CA LYS A 116 -9.97 -0.15 -24.74
C LYS A 116 -10.66 0.78 -23.74
N ALA A 117 -11.99 0.72 -23.65
CA ALA A 117 -12.82 1.55 -22.77
C ALA A 117 -13.35 0.79 -21.55
N GLU A 118 -12.74 -0.33 -21.21
CA GLU A 118 -13.12 -1.12 -20.03
C GLU A 118 -12.82 -0.35 -18.74
N PRO A 119 -13.78 -0.24 -17.80
CA PRO A 119 -13.53 0.42 -16.53
C PRO A 119 -12.67 -0.44 -15.59
N LEU A 120 -11.82 0.23 -14.80
CA LEU A 120 -11.03 -0.36 -13.73
C LEU A 120 -11.58 0.06 -12.37
N HIS A 121 -11.91 -0.91 -11.53
CA HIS A 121 -12.37 -0.69 -10.16
C HIS A 121 -11.34 -1.18 -9.15
N VAL A 122 -10.83 -0.28 -8.33
CA VAL A 122 -9.90 -0.61 -7.23
C VAL A 122 -10.66 -0.62 -5.93
N ILE A 123 -10.85 -1.80 -5.33
CA ILE A 123 -11.81 -2.07 -4.26
C ILE A 123 -11.07 -2.51 -2.99
N PRO A 124 -11.16 -1.76 -1.87
CA PRO A 124 -10.64 -2.22 -0.59
C PRO A 124 -11.53 -3.32 0.00
N ALA A 125 -11.15 -4.58 -0.18
CA ALA A 125 -11.92 -5.76 0.22
C ALA A 125 -12.03 -5.99 1.74
N SER A 126 -11.46 -5.11 2.55
CA SER A 126 -11.70 -5.07 4.00
C SER A 126 -13.12 -4.62 4.38
N TYR A 127 -13.85 -4.03 3.44
CA TYR A 127 -15.28 -3.69 3.51
C TYR A 127 -16.10 -4.70 2.70
N GLY A 128 -17.41 -4.45 2.48
CA GLY A 128 -18.22 -5.29 1.59
C GLY A 128 -17.79 -5.12 0.12
N ILE A 129 -17.75 -6.21 -0.63
CA ILE A 129 -17.35 -6.21 -2.06
C ILE A 129 -18.51 -6.54 -3.00
N GLU A 130 -19.60 -7.06 -2.46
CA GLU A 130 -20.71 -7.65 -3.21
C GLU A 130 -21.25 -6.66 -4.26
N GLU A 131 -21.60 -5.44 -3.86
CA GLU A 131 -22.11 -4.42 -4.79
C GLU A 131 -21.05 -3.99 -5.83
N SER A 132 -19.79 -3.91 -5.41
CA SER A 132 -18.70 -3.50 -6.30
C SER A 132 -18.39 -4.56 -7.36
N LEU A 133 -18.65 -5.83 -7.08
CA LEU A 133 -18.47 -6.92 -8.05
C LEU A 133 -19.53 -6.91 -9.15
N GLU A 134 -20.69 -6.27 -8.95
CA GLU A 134 -21.73 -6.11 -9.97
C GLU A 134 -21.36 -5.08 -11.06
N LEU A 135 -20.39 -4.22 -10.80
CA LEU A 135 -19.95 -3.22 -11.78
C LEU A 135 -19.28 -3.91 -12.98
N PRO A 136 -19.44 -3.38 -14.20
CA PRO A 136 -18.76 -3.92 -15.38
C PRO A 136 -17.26 -3.65 -15.34
N GLY A 137 -16.45 -4.45 -16.03
CA GLY A 137 -15.01 -4.25 -16.18
C GLY A 137 -14.17 -4.96 -15.14
N THR A 138 -12.88 -4.65 -15.14
CA THR A 138 -11.89 -5.29 -14.27
C THR A 138 -11.99 -4.79 -12.82
N LYS A 139 -11.90 -5.71 -11.86
CA LYS A 139 -11.86 -5.42 -10.42
C LYS A 139 -10.53 -5.83 -9.84
N VAL A 140 -9.95 -4.92 -9.07
CA VAL A 140 -8.78 -5.16 -8.25
C VAL A 140 -9.21 -5.16 -6.79
N LEU A 141 -9.08 -6.30 -6.12
CA LEU A 141 -9.43 -6.42 -4.70
C LEU A 141 -8.17 -6.31 -3.85
N MET A 142 -8.10 -5.25 -3.05
CA MET A 142 -6.97 -4.98 -2.16
C MET A 142 -7.36 -5.20 -0.71
N LYS A 143 -6.38 -5.55 0.14
CA LYS A 143 -6.55 -5.64 1.60
C LYS A 143 -7.60 -6.68 2.04
N ALA A 144 -7.75 -7.78 1.28
CA ALA A 144 -8.66 -8.87 1.61
C ALA A 144 -8.22 -9.63 2.87
N GLY A 145 -6.93 -9.87 3.05
CA GLY A 145 -6.24 -10.48 4.18
C GLY A 145 -7.11 -11.37 5.09
N LYS A 146 -7.56 -10.80 6.21
CA LYS A 146 -8.39 -11.52 7.21
C LYS A 146 -9.77 -11.96 6.70
N LYS A 147 -10.25 -11.39 5.59
CA LYS A 147 -11.56 -11.75 4.98
C LYS A 147 -11.40 -12.60 3.73
N MET A 148 -10.20 -13.10 3.47
CA MET A 148 -9.88 -13.83 2.24
C MET A 148 -10.83 -15.01 2.00
N GLY A 149 -11.13 -15.83 2.99
CA GLY A 149 -12.07 -16.94 2.85
C GLY A 149 -13.46 -16.49 2.37
N LYS A 150 -14.00 -15.39 2.95
CA LYS A 150 -15.30 -14.84 2.50
C LYS A 150 -15.21 -14.30 1.07
N VAL A 151 -14.12 -13.60 0.73
CA VAL A 151 -13.89 -13.08 -0.63
C VAL A 151 -13.84 -14.22 -1.64
N LYS A 152 -13.08 -15.27 -1.34
CA LYS A 152 -13.00 -16.50 -2.14
C LYS A 152 -14.37 -17.15 -2.37
N GLU A 153 -15.17 -17.30 -1.31
CA GLU A 153 -16.52 -17.86 -1.42
C GLU A 153 -17.41 -17.05 -2.36
N ILE A 154 -17.38 -15.73 -2.27
CA ILE A 154 -18.15 -14.83 -3.13
C ILE A 154 -17.71 -14.97 -4.59
N LEU A 155 -16.40 -14.90 -4.87
CA LEU A 155 -15.86 -15.03 -6.22
C LEU A 155 -16.19 -16.39 -6.82
N LYS A 156 -16.09 -17.46 -6.03
CA LYS A 156 -16.42 -18.82 -6.45
C LYS A 156 -17.91 -18.99 -6.76
N ALA A 157 -18.78 -18.46 -5.92
CA ALA A 157 -20.24 -18.52 -6.12
C ALA A 157 -20.68 -17.77 -7.39
N ARG A 158 -19.96 -16.73 -7.77
CA ARG A 158 -20.20 -15.95 -8.99
C ARG A 158 -19.62 -16.60 -10.26
N GLY A 159 -18.63 -17.49 -10.10
CA GLY A 159 -17.88 -18.04 -11.23
C GLY A 159 -16.92 -17.04 -11.86
N ASP A 160 -16.49 -16.03 -11.10
CA ASP A 160 -15.56 -15.01 -11.59
C ASP A 160 -14.17 -15.62 -11.83
N MET A 161 -13.59 -15.32 -12.98
CA MET A 161 -12.16 -15.63 -13.22
C MET A 161 -11.31 -14.63 -12.45
N CYS A 162 -10.41 -15.14 -11.64
CA CYS A 162 -9.51 -14.28 -10.88
C CYS A 162 -8.11 -14.90 -10.74
N ARG A 163 -7.14 -14.06 -10.51
CA ARG A 163 -5.77 -14.41 -10.16
C ARG A 163 -5.37 -13.62 -8.93
N MET A 164 -4.50 -14.19 -8.12
CA MET A 164 -4.00 -13.51 -6.92
C MET A 164 -2.48 -13.61 -6.85
N ILE A 165 -1.86 -12.53 -6.41
CA ILE A 165 -0.46 -12.57 -5.93
C ILE A 165 -0.42 -12.15 -4.47
N GLU A 166 0.33 -12.90 -3.69
CA GLU A 166 0.76 -12.55 -2.34
C GLU A 166 2.24 -12.22 -2.35
N ASN A 167 2.65 -11.14 -1.66
CA ASN A 167 4.03 -10.67 -1.55
C ASN A 167 4.71 -10.42 -2.91
N CYS A 168 4.01 -9.79 -3.86
CA CYS A 168 4.53 -9.53 -5.20
C CYS A 168 5.90 -8.84 -5.16
N GLY A 169 6.90 -9.45 -5.81
CA GLY A 169 8.27 -8.96 -5.87
C GLY A 169 9.10 -9.17 -4.61
N MET A 170 8.60 -9.89 -3.62
CA MET A 170 9.29 -10.25 -2.39
C MET A 170 9.76 -11.72 -2.45
N GLU A 171 10.65 -12.12 -1.53
CA GLU A 171 11.21 -13.48 -1.46
C GLU A 171 10.13 -14.56 -1.30
N GLU A 172 9.06 -14.27 -0.57
CA GLU A 172 7.94 -15.19 -0.34
C GLU A 172 6.76 -14.97 -1.31
N GLU A 173 7.03 -14.54 -2.54
CA GLU A 173 6.00 -14.36 -3.55
C GLU A 173 5.25 -15.66 -3.84
N LYS A 174 3.93 -15.59 -3.87
CA LYS A 174 3.06 -16.69 -4.29
C LYS A 174 2.05 -16.21 -5.31
N ILE A 175 1.88 -16.99 -6.38
CA ILE A 175 0.92 -16.73 -7.45
C ILE A 175 -0.15 -17.81 -7.40
N TYR A 176 -1.40 -17.41 -7.52
CA TYR A 176 -2.57 -18.28 -7.57
C TYR A 176 -3.32 -17.95 -8.87
N ASP A 177 -3.47 -18.91 -9.74
CA ASP A 177 -4.00 -18.74 -11.08
C ASP A 177 -5.53 -18.94 -11.17
N SER A 178 -6.15 -19.41 -10.10
CA SER A 178 -7.60 -19.61 -10.03
C SER A 178 -8.14 -19.33 -8.63
N VAL A 179 -9.46 -19.16 -8.51
CA VAL A 179 -10.14 -18.95 -7.23
C VAL A 179 -9.99 -20.16 -6.30
N GLU A 180 -9.87 -21.36 -6.86
CA GLU A 180 -9.72 -22.61 -6.11
C GLU A 180 -8.39 -22.66 -5.36
N GLU A 181 -7.33 -22.12 -5.95
CA GLU A 181 -5.98 -22.09 -5.39
C GLU A 181 -5.81 -21.04 -4.29
N ILE A 182 -6.66 -20.00 -4.26
CA ILE A 182 -6.59 -18.94 -3.26
C ILE A 182 -6.79 -19.55 -1.86
N PRO A 183 -5.89 -19.31 -0.89
CA PRO A 183 -6.05 -19.82 0.47
C PRO A 183 -7.16 -19.08 1.21
N ASP A 184 -7.72 -19.69 2.26
CA ASP A 184 -8.75 -19.05 3.08
C ASP A 184 -8.21 -17.94 3.99
N GLN A 185 -6.88 -17.86 4.14
CA GLN A 185 -6.16 -16.81 4.83
C GLN A 185 -4.96 -16.37 4.00
N ALA A 186 -4.77 -15.08 3.90
CA ALA A 186 -3.63 -14.49 3.21
C ALA A 186 -3.07 -13.31 4.00
N GLY A 187 -1.83 -12.95 3.71
CA GLY A 187 -1.17 -11.81 4.30
C GLY A 187 -1.75 -10.46 3.86
N TYR A 188 -1.23 -9.39 4.45
CA TYR A 188 -1.62 -8.03 4.11
C TYR A 188 -1.29 -7.65 2.67
N TYR A 189 -0.19 -8.18 2.15
CA TYR A 189 0.30 -7.89 0.79
C TYR A 189 -0.28 -8.84 -0.25
N SER A 190 -1.57 -9.13 -0.17
CA SER A 190 -2.33 -9.92 -1.14
C SER A 190 -3.21 -9.03 -2.02
N LEU A 191 -3.28 -9.36 -3.31
CA LEU A 191 -4.04 -8.63 -4.31
C LEU A 191 -4.66 -9.61 -5.31
N ILE A 192 -5.97 -9.50 -5.52
CA ILE A 192 -6.75 -10.29 -6.47
C ILE A 192 -7.18 -9.39 -7.62
#